data_668863fabade1f712c36ed193dbe23c7
#
_entry.id   668863fabade1f712c36ed193dbe23c7
#
_cell.length_a   1.000
_cell.length_b   1.000
_cell.length_c   1.000
_cell.angle_alpha   90.00
_cell.angle_beta   90.00
_cell.angle_gamma   90.00
#
_symmetry.space_group_name_H-M   'P 1'
#
loop_
_entity.id
_entity.type
_entity.pdbx_description
1 polymer ?
#
loop_
_entity_poly.entity_id
_entity_poly.type
_entity_poly.pdbx_seq_one_letter_code
_entity_poly.pdbx_strand_id
1 'polypeptide(L)'
;FTYSIVGHQNEALQAGISHLAESLNSHLAVFNTPKHKGALGREYSFVKVNTPQVAIRSLKKAEESDLYIIRLYEMQGKSAQNVEITFPDAIESAYETNGIEEKIGEVTIQNNKLCFDMASYRPKTFAVRLKKGNVKAAPIKNIPLQLPFNSKAFTPENFGYTVSFDKKGNSFAAELIGDKVTCDNITFSIADHENKNVIKCKGDTIQLPKEAAGKKLYILAASTDKD
;
A
#
# COMPACT_ATOMS: atom_id res chain seq x y z
N PHE A 1 13.71 17.85 20.68
CA PHE A 1 12.26 18.06 20.61
C PHE A 1 11.87 18.26 19.14
N THR A 2 10.97 17.40 18.63
CA THR A 2 10.53 17.44 17.22
C THR A 2 9.02 17.74 17.18
N TYR A 3 8.60 18.62 16.30
CA TYR A 3 7.20 18.91 16.04
C TYR A 3 6.94 19.11 14.55
N SER A 4 5.70 18.95 14.13
CA SER A 4 5.26 19.31 12.79
C SER A 4 3.92 20.05 12.83
N ILE A 5 3.65 20.79 11.75
CA ILE A 5 2.38 21.51 11.57
C ILE A 5 1.70 20.89 10.35
N VAL A 6 0.44 20.52 10.51
CA VAL A 6 -0.37 19.91 9.45
C VAL A 6 -1.63 20.75 9.24
N GLY A 7 -1.79 21.29 8.03
CA GLY A 7 -3.03 21.92 7.60
C GLY A 7 -4.07 20.86 7.23
N HIS A 8 -5.32 21.02 7.66
CA HIS A 8 -6.42 20.12 7.33
C HIS A 8 -7.75 20.87 7.22
N GLN A 9 -8.70 20.30 6.48
CA GLN A 9 -10.02 20.91 6.27
C GLN A 9 -11.10 20.38 7.22
N ASN A 10 -10.91 19.19 7.80
CA ASN A 10 -11.83 18.54 8.72
C ASN A 10 -11.41 18.75 10.18
N GLU A 11 -12.22 18.28 11.13
CA GLU A 11 -11.77 18.18 12.50
C GLU A 11 -10.49 17.33 12.62
N ALA A 12 -9.59 17.66 13.55
CA ALA A 12 -8.28 17.03 13.71
C ALA A 12 -8.35 15.48 13.78
N LEU A 13 -9.36 14.97 14.47
CA LEU A 13 -9.58 13.53 14.60
C LEU A 13 -9.93 12.87 13.26
N GLN A 14 -10.79 13.50 12.46
CA GLN A 14 -11.18 13.01 11.14
C GLN A 14 -10.05 13.15 10.12
N ALA A 15 -9.18 14.12 10.29
CA ALA A 15 -7.99 14.33 9.45
C ALA A 15 -6.84 13.36 9.75
N GLY A 16 -7.00 12.45 10.72
CA GLY A 16 -5.99 11.46 11.05
C GLY A 16 -4.75 12.01 11.74
N ILE A 17 -4.84 13.16 12.39
CA ILE A 17 -3.71 13.85 13.04
C ILE A 17 -3.01 12.96 14.08
N SER A 18 -3.75 12.12 14.80
CA SER A 18 -3.18 11.18 15.76
C SER A 18 -2.25 10.18 15.11
N HIS A 19 -2.58 9.64 13.92
CA HIS A 19 -1.72 8.74 13.17
C HIS A 19 -0.50 9.46 12.61
N LEU A 20 -0.65 10.70 12.14
CA LEU A 20 0.48 11.52 11.68
C LEU A 20 1.44 11.83 12.82
N ALA A 21 0.94 12.17 14.00
CA ALA A 21 1.76 12.39 15.19
C ALA A 21 2.49 11.12 15.62
N GLU A 22 1.86 9.97 15.55
CA GLU A 22 2.50 8.68 15.81
C GLU A 22 3.61 8.39 14.81
N SER A 23 3.37 8.61 13.52
CA SER A 23 4.38 8.44 12.47
C SER A 23 5.60 9.35 12.64
N LEU A 24 5.41 10.55 13.20
CA LEU A 24 6.50 11.46 13.52
C LEU A 24 7.38 10.94 14.68
N ASN A 25 6.76 10.29 15.66
CA ASN A 25 7.45 9.79 16.85
C ASN A 25 7.98 8.35 16.70
N SER A 26 7.41 7.58 15.79
CA SER A 26 7.79 6.18 15.53
C SER A 26 8.54 6.10 14.21
N HIS A 27 9.86 6.10 14.28
CA HIS A 27 10.70 6.04 13.08
C HIS A 27 10.56 4.70 12.36
N LEU A 28 10.41 4.77 11.04
CA LEU A 28 10.45 3.58 10.19
C LEU A 28 11.89 3.05 10.11
N ALA A 29 12.05 1.74 10.28
CA ALA A 29 13.32 1.08 9.98
C ALA A 29 13.46 0.96 8.45
N VAL A 30 14.53 1.50 7.91
CA VAL A 30 14.84 1.45 6.48
C VAL A 30 16.13 0.67 6.27
N PHE A 31 16.10 -0.28 5.35
CA PHE A 31 17.28 -1.05 4.96
C PHE A 31 17.23 -1.37 3.46
N ASN A 32 18.40 -1.42 2.84
CA ASN A 32 18.55 -1.85 1.46
C ASN A 32 18.72 -3.37 1.40
N THR A 33 18.05 -4.00 0.46
CA THR A 33 18.21 -5.41 0.18
C THR A 33 18.38 -5.61 -1.33
N PRO A 34 19.27 -6.50 -1.76
CA PRO A 34 19.39 -6.82 -3.16
C PRO A 34 18.13 -7.49 -3.66
N LYS A 35 17.95 -7.51 -4.99
CA LYS A 35 16.81 -8.21 -5.61
C LYS A 35 16.83 -9.69 -5.20
N HIS A 36 15.75 -10.15 -4.62
CA HIS A 36 15.59 -11.54 -4.18
C HIS A 36 14.17 -12.04 -4.46
N LYS A 37 13.99 -13.35 -4.45
CA LYS A 37 12.66 -13.97 -4.51
C LYS A 37 11.99 -13.84 -3.13
N GLY A 38 10.68 -13.55 -3.13
CA GLY A 38 9.88 -13.45 -1.91
C GLY A 38 8.42 -13.77 -2.19
N ALA A 39 7.71 -14.23 -1.15
CA ALA A 39 6.29 -14.53 -1.22
C ALA A 39 5.41 -13.31 -0.90
N LEU A 40 5.97 -12.31 -0.20
CA LEU A 40 5.30 -11.06 0.14
C LEU A 40 5.45 -10.08 -1.01
N GLY A 41 4.40 -9.35 -1.35
CA GLY A 41 4.45 -8.31 -2.36
C GLY A 41 5.25 -7.08 -1.90
N ARG A 42 5.12 -5.99 -2.63
CA ARG A 42 5.75 -4.70 -2.28
C ARG A 42 5.17 -4.10 -1.00
N GLU A 43 3.96 -4.46 -0.65
CA GLU A 43 3.26 -4.01 0.52
C GLU A 43 2.66 -5.21 1.25
N TYR A 44 2.92 -5.30 2.51
CA TYR A 44 2.40 -6.35 3.36
C TYR A 44 2.07 -5.81 4.74
N SER A 45 0.92 -6.20 5.28
CA SER A 45 0.50 -5.91 6.65
C SER A 45 0.21 -7.21 7.38
N PHE A 46 0.89 -7.45 8.47
CA PHE A 46 0.62 -8.61 9.33
C PHE A 46 -0.71 -8.46 10.08
N VAL A 47 -1.11 -7.24 10.42
CA VAL A 47 -2.38 -6.96 11.10
C VAL A 47 -3.06 -5.77 10.44
N LYS A 48 -4.38 -5.85 10.26
CA LYS A 48 -5.19 -4.74 9.76
C LYS A 48 -6.38 -4.52 10.68
N VAL A 49 -6.71 -3.26 10.95
CA VAL A 49 -7.92 -2.81 11.63
C VAL A 49 -8.84 -2.15 10.61
N ASN A 50 -10.13 -2.38 10.70
CA ASN A 50 -11.12 -1.86 9.75
C ASN A 50 -11.45 -0.38 9.93
N THR A 51 -11.00 0.25 11.01
CA THR A 51 -11.31 1.65 11.33
C THR A 51 -10.06 2.44 11.73
N PRO A 52 -9.89 3.69 11.28
CA PRO A 52 -8.80 4.57 11.71
C PRO A 52 -8.99 5.10 13.15
N GLN A 53 -10.15 4.86 13.77
CA GLN A 53 -10.45 5.25 15.15
C GLN A 53 -9.63 4.45 16.17
N VAL A 54 -9.16 3.27 15.78
CA VAL A 54 -8.43 2.35 16.66
C VAL A 54 -7.01 2.16 16.18
N ALA A 55 -6.04 2.40 17.05
CA ALA A 55 -4.63 2.16 16.78
C ALA A 55 -4.14 0.86 17.40
N ILE A 56 -3.25 0.19 16.67
CA ILE A 56 -2.44 -0.91 17.21
C ILE A 56 -1.24 -0.30 17.92
N ARG A 57 -1.15 -0.48 19.22
CA ARG A 57 -0.06 0.06 20.03
C ARG A 57 1.08 -0.90 20.23
N SER A 58 0.79 -2.19 20.21
CA SER A 58 1.81 -3.22 20.38
C SER A 58 1.38 -4.50 19.68
N LEU A 59 2.32 -5.13 19.05
CA LEU A 59 2.21 -6.49 18.52
C LEU A 59 3.50 -7.23 18.92
N LYS A 60 3.38 -8.24 19.74
CA LYS A 60 4.52 -9.01 20.23
C LYS A 60 4.15 -10.49 20.39
N LYS A 61 5.13 -11.34 20.60
CA LYS A 61 4.88 -12.66 21.15
C LYS A 61 4.56 -12.57 22.64
N ALA A 62 3.73 -13.46 23.13
CA ALA A 62 3.46 -13.62 24.55
C ALA A 62 4.75 -14.07 25.28
N GLU A 63 4.86 -13.73 26.58
CA GLU A 63 6.07 -14.04 27.36
C GLU A 63 6.18 -15.54 27.65
N GLU A 64 5.07 -16.19 27.95
CA GLU A 64 5.06 -17.60 28.38
C GLU A 64 4.44 -18.56 27.36
N SER A 65 4.11 -18.09 26.16
CA SER A 65 3.45 -18.92 25.13
C SER A 65 3.76 -18.49 23.70
N ASP A 66 3.34 -19.32 22.72
CA ASP A 66 3.48 -19.03 21.29
C ASP A 66 2.35 -18.14 20.73
N LEU A 67 1.57 -17.48 21.59
CA LEU A 67 0.50 -16.58 21.17
C LEU A 67 1.08 -15.24 20.73
N TYR A 68 0.33 -14.54 19.88
CA TYR A 68 0.59 -13.13 19.56
C TYR A 68 -0.27 -12.26 20.49
N ILE A 69 0.36 -11.29 21.12
CA ILE A 69 -0.32 -10.27 21.94
C ILE A 69 -0.49 -9.03 21.08
N ILE A 70 -1.75 -8.63 20.88
CA ILE A 70 -2.09 -7.39 20.20
C ILE A 70 -2.75 -6.43 21.18
N ARG A 71 -2.18 -5.24 21.33
CA ARG A 71 -2.73 -4.18 22.17
C ARG A 71 -3.24 -3.03 21.33
N LEU A 72 -4.45 -2.62 21.58
CA LEU A 72 -5.19 -1.61 20.85
C LEU A 72 -5.61 -0.47 21.77
N TYR A 73 -5.84 0.68 21.16
CA TYR A 73 -6.29 1.88 21.86
C TYR A 73 -7.27 2.67 20.99
N GLU A 74 -8.38 3.08 21.56
CA GLU A 74 -9.33 3.99 20.91
C GLU A 74 -8.81 5.43 21.03
N MET A 75 -8.70 6.16 19.89
CA MET A 75 -7.97 7.44 19.82
C MET A 75 -8.85 8.69 19.76
N GLN A 76 -10.15 8.53 19.50
CA GLN A 76 -11.04 9.67 19.18
C GLN A 76 -11.97 10.07 20.32
N GLY A 77 -11.92 9.36 21.47
CA GLY A 77 -12.80 9.63 22.59
C GLY A 77 -14.27 9.28 22.36
N LYS A 78 -14.53 8.41 21.39
CA LYS A 78 -15.87 7.89 21.05
C LYS A 78 -15.86 6.37 21.06
N SER A 79 -16.96 5.76 21.50
CA SER A 79 -17.06 4.30 21.39
C SER A 79 -16.95 3.86 19.94
N ALA A 80 -16.12 2.86 19.69
CA ALA A 80 -15.98 2.21 18.38
C ALA A 80 -16.78 0.91 18.40
N GLN A 81 -17.74 0.80 17.49
CA GLN A 81 -18.57 -0.40 17.33
C GLN A 81 -18.07 -1.24 16.15
N ASN A 82 -18.24 -2.56 16.25
CA ASN A 82 -17.88 -3.50 15.18
C ASN A 82 -16.43 -3.34 14.71
N VAL A 83 -15.50 -3.23 15.64
CA VAL A 83 -14.08 -3.22 15.33
C VAL A 83 -13.67 -4.61 14.89
N GLU A 84 -13.02 -4.70 13.74
CA GLU A 84 -12.52 -5.95 13.19
C GLU A 84 -11.00 -5.92 13.04
N ILE A 85 -10.33 -6.97 13.50
CA ILE A 85 -8.92 -7.20 13.23
C ILE A 85 -8.76 -8.40 12.33
N THR A 86 -7.99 -8.21 11.27
CA THR A 86 -7.68 -9.25 10.28
C THR A 86 -6.19 -9.59 10.34
N PHE A 87 -5.88 -10.87 10.33
CA PHE A 87 -4.54 -11.42 10.18
C PHE A 87 -4.40 -12.12 8.83
N PRO A 88 -3.17 -12.32 8.33
CA PRO A 88 -2.95 -13.05 7.07
C PRO A 88 -3.26 -14.54 7.20
N ASP A 89 -3.02 -15.11 8.38
CA ASP A 89 -3.26 -16.50 8.67
C ASP A 89 -4.59 -16.70 9.42
N ALA A 90 -5.11 -17.92 9.38
CA ALA A 90 -6.35 -18.24 10.07
C ALA A 90 -6.18 -18.17 11.60
N ILE A 91 -7.15 -17.57 12.27
CA ILE A 91 -7.21 -17.52 13.73
C ILE A 91 -7.66 -18.88 14.23
N GLU A 92 -6.84 -19.53 15.04
CA GLU A 92 -7.18 -20.80 15.70
C GLU A 92 -7.94 -20.56 16.99
N SER A 93 -7.47 -19.61 17.78
CA SER A 93 -8.12 -19.19 19.03
C SER A 93 -7.72 -17.77 19.39
N ALA A 94 -8.54 -17.09 20.17
CA ALA A 94 -8.23 -15.80 20.76
C ALA A 94 -9.05 -15.56 22.02
N TYR A 95 -8.52 -14.69 22.90
CA TYR A 95 -9.22 -14.23 24.10
C TYR A 95 -8.70 -12.86 24.54
N GLU A 96 -9.50 -12.13 25.30
CA GLU A 96 -9.11 -10.83 25.87
C GLU A 96 -8.22 -11.04 27.11
N THR A 97 -7.17 -10.21 27.23
CA THR A 97 -6.22 -10.25 28.35
C THR A 97 -6.11 -8.90 29.03
N ASN A 98 -5.62 -8.90 30.27
CA ASN A 98 -5.15 -7.71 30.96
C ASN A 98 -3.74 -7.29 30.50
N GLY A 99 -3.16 -6.30 31.17
CA GLY A 99 -1.85 -5.74 30.85
C GLY A 99 -0.66 -6.70 31.07
N ILE A 100 -0.83 -7.73 31.89
CA ILE A 100 0.15 -8.79 32.20
C ILE A 100 -0.18 -10.13 31.54
N GLU A 101 -0.99 -10.10 30.47
CA GLU A 101 -1.34 -11.23 29.59
C GLU A 101 -2.24 -12.31 30.22
N GLU A 102 -2.81 -12.09 31.40
CA GLU A 102 -3.77 -12.99 31.98
C GLU A 102 -5.13 -12.86 31.27
N LYS A 103 -5.77 -14.00 31.01
CA LYS A 103 -7.10 -14.05 30.38
C LYS A 103 -8.16 -13.41 31.27
N ILE A 104 -8.92 -12.44 30.73
CA ILE A 104 -10.00 -11.74 31.42
C ILE A 104 -11.36 -11.92 30.74
N GLY A 105 -11.39 -12.36 29.49
CA GLY A 105 -12.63 -12.51 28.76
C GLY A 105 -12.47 -13.28 27.44
N GLU A 106 -13.61 -13.53 26.82
CA GLU A 106 -13.68 -14.12 25.48
C GLU A 106 -13.77 -13.01 24.41
N VAL A 107 -13.38 -13.32 23.18
CA VAL A 107 -13.56 -12.44 22.02
C VAL A 107 -14.26 -13.22 20.90
N THR A 108 -15.11 -12.55 20.16
CA THR A 108 -15.80 -13.16 19.03
C THR A 108 -14.84 -13.30 17.84
N ILE A 109 -14.77 -14.52 17.28
CA ILE A 109 -14.09 -14.80 16.03
C ILE A 109 -15.17 -15.06 14.98
N GLN A 110 -15.27 -14.17 13.98
CA GLN A 110 -16.24 -14.32 12.89
C GLN A 110 -15.55 -14.09 11.56
N ASN A 111 -15.77 -14.98 10.58
CA ASN A 111 -15.16 -14.90 9.26
C ASN A 111 -13.63 -14.70 9.29
N ASN A 112 -12.97 -15.40 10.21
CA ASN A 112 -11.52 -15.29 10.44
C ASN A 112 -11.05 -13.89 10.88
N LYS A 113 -11.87 -13.14 11.59
CA LYS A 113 -11.56 -11.83 12.16
C LYS A 113 -11.88 -11.82 13.63
N LEU A 114 -11.14 -11.06 14.42
CA LEU A 114 -11.56 -10.70 15.78
C LEU A 114 -12.58 -9.57 15.67
N CYS A 115 -13.73 -9.74 16.31
CA CYS A 115 -14.83 -8.78 16.30
C CYS A 115 -15.16 -8.37 17.74
N PHE A 116 -15.16 -7.07 18.01
CA PHE A 116 -15.41 -6.53 19.35
C PHE A 116 -15.78 -5.04 19.27
N ASP A 117 -16.28 -4.52 20.40
CA ASP A 117 -16.51 -3.09 20.60
C ASP A 117 -15.46 -2.50 21.54
N MET A 118 -15.15 -1.24 21.37
CA MET A 118 -14.25 -0.48 22.26
C MET A 118 -14.97 0.73 22.86
N ALA A 119 -14.81 0.93 24.15
CA ALA A 119 -15.22 2.17 24.81
C ALA A 119 -14.20 3.29 24.51
N SER A 120 -14.65 4.55 24.64
CA SER A 120 -13.82 5.73 24.38
C SER A 120 -12.56 5.74 25.25
N TYR A 121 -11.40 6.01 24.63
CA TYR A 121 -10.08 6.07 25.25
C TYR A 121 -9.68 4.81 26.05
N ARG A 122 -10.30 3.67 25.79
CA ARG A 122 -9.97 2.42 26.49
C ARG A 122 -8.99 1.57 25.69
N PRO A 123 -7.97 1.01 26.33
CA PRO A 123 -7.15 -0.04 25.74
C PRO A 123 -7.89 -1.37 25.75
N LYS A 124 -7.60 -2.21 24.76
CA LYS A 124 -7.92 -3.64 24.76
C LYS A 124 -6.70 -4.44 24.34
N THR A 125 -6.53 -5.59 24.95
CA THR A 125 -5.43 -6.50 24.63
C THR A 125 -6.01 -7.88 24.34
N PHE A 126 -5.54 -8.51 23.28
CA PHE A 126 -5.94 -9.86 22.90
C PHE A 126 -4.71 -10.75 22.76
N ALA A 127 -4.84 -12.00 23.24
CA ALA A 127 -3.93 -13.07 22.91
C ALA A 127 -4.52 -13.88 21.76
N VAL A 128 -3.74 -14.11 20.71
CA VAL A 128 -4.22 -14.70 19.46
C VAL A 128 -3.29 -15.85 19.05
N ARG A 129 -3.86 -17.02 18.76
CA ARG A 129 -3.18 -18.14 18.12
C ARG A 129 -3.52 -18.15 16.65
N LEU A 130 -2.50 -18.09 15.81
CA LEU A 130 -2.66 -18.23 14.37
C LEU A 130 -2.22 -19.61 13.91
N LYS A 131 -2.95 -20.19 12.96
CA LYS A 131 -2.50 -21.40 12.27
C LYS A 131 -1.24 -21.06 11.47
N LYS A 132 -0.24 -21.94 11.49
CA LYS A 132 0.91 -21.80 10.60
C LYS A 132 0.43 -21.93 9.15
N GLY A 133 0.44 -20.82 8.42
CA GLY A 133 0.05 -20.74 7.02
C GLY A 133 1.22 -20.40 6.12
N ASN A 134 1.09 -20.70 4.83
CA ASN A 134 1.98 -20.15 3.81
C ASN A 134 1.44 -18.78 3.41
N VAL A 135 1.91 -17.73 4.05
CA VAL A 135 1.50 -16.36 3.73
C VAL A 135 1.95 -16.02 2.31
N LYS A 136 0.98 -15.80 1.43
CA LYS A 136 1.21 -15.24 0.10
C LYS A 136 0.54 -13.89 0.06
N ALA A 137 1.30 -12.84 -0.26
CA ALA A 137 0.69 -11.54 -0.53
C ALA A 137 -0.25 -11.68 -1.74
N ALA A 138 -1.42 -11.06 -1.64
CA ALA A 138 -2.28 -10.94 -2.81
C ALA A 138 -1.54 -10.20 -3.93
N PRO A 139 -1.65 -10.65 -5.18
CA PRO A 139 -1.03 -9.94 -6.29
C PRO A 139 -1.56 -8.51 -6.36
N ILE A 140 -0.67 -7.57 -6.61
CA ILE A 140 -1.07 -6.17 -6.80
C ILE A 140 -1.92 -6.11 -8.08
N LYS A 141 -3.18 -5.71 -7.92
CA LYS A 141 -4.07 -5.52 -9.06
C LYS A 141 -3.76 -4.16 -9.70
N ASN A 142 -3.14 -4.20 -10.87
CA ASN A 142 -2.92 -2.99 -11.66
C ASN A 142 -4.22 -2.53 -12.31
N ILE A 143 -4.42 -1.23 -12.34
CA ILE A 143 -5.51 -0.57 -13.08
C ILE A 143 -4.87 0.07 -14.30
N PRO A 144 -5.05 -0.49 -15.51
CA PRO A 144 -4.51 0.11 -16.72
C PRO A 144 -5.22 1.43 -17.01
N LEU A 145 -4.47 2.44 -17.39
CA LEU A 145 -5.01 3.74 -17.78
C LEU A 145 -5.12 3.82 -19.31
N GLN A 146 -6.24 4.34 -19.79
CA GLN A 146 -6.37 4.72 -21.19
C GLN A 146 -5.68 6.06 -21.39
N LEU A 147 -4.60 6.05 -22.17
CA LEU A 147 -3.76 7.23 -22.37
C LEU A 147 -4.06 7.88 -23.73
N PRO A 148 -4.24 9.21 -23.78
CA PRO A 148 -4.48 9.94 -25.02
C PRO A 148 -3.13 10.18 -25.75
N PHE A 149 -2.56 9.13 -26.32
CA PHE A 149 -1.29 9.26 -27.05
C PHE A 149 -1.39 10.29 -28.18
N ASN A 150 -0.44 11.21 -28.21
CA ASN A 150 -0.43 12.33 -29.15
C ASN A 150 0.79 12.38 -30.07
N SER A 151 1.80 11.53 -29.81
CA SER A 151 3.05 11.51 -30.57
C SER A 151 3.56 10.09 -30.78
N LYS A 152 4.53 9.92 -31.66
CA LYS A 152 5.25 8.67 -31.90
C LYS A 152 6.67 8.79 -31.36
N ALA A 153 7.23 7.74 -30.77
CA ALA A 153 8.60 7.69 -30.29
C ALA A 153 9.37 6.45 -30.71
N PHE A 154 8.70 5.46 -31.32
CA PHE A 154 9.29 4.19 -31.73
C PHE A 154 9.44 4.15 -33.25
N THR A 155 10.60 3.68 -33.73
CA THR A 155 10.86 3.42 -35.15
C THR A 155 11.06 1.91 -35.33
N PRO A 156 10.17 1.21 -36.02
CA PRO A 156 10.40 -0.17 -36.46
C PRO A 156 11.49 -0.25 -37.54
N GLU A 157 12.29 -1.32 -37.53
CA GLU A 157 13.44 -1.47 -38.44
C GLU A 157 13.03 -1.48 -39.93
N ASN A 158 11.87 -2.01 -40.25
CA ASN A 158 11.38 -2.14 -41.62
C ASN A 158 10.50 -0.98 -42.10
N PHE A 159 10.36 0.09 -41.32
CA PHE A 159 9.60 1.25 -41.74
C PHE A 159 10.50 2.26 -42.47
N GLY A 160 10.14 2.61 -43.69
CA GLY A 160 10.87 3.56 -44.53
C GLY A 160 10.91 5.00 -44.05
N TYR A 161 10.58 5.29 -42.78
CA TYR A 161 10.65 6.59 -42.17
C TYR A 161 11.12 6.51 -40.71
N THR A 162 11.86 7.52 -40.29
CA THR A 162 12.30 7.67 -38.91
C THR A 162 11.35 8.58 -38.14
N VAL A 163 10.91 8.14 -36.97
CA VAL A 163 10.15 8.95 -36.03
C VAL A 163 11.11 9.55 -35.02
N SER A 164 10.89 10.80 -34.64
CA SER A 164 11.72 11.44 -33.61
C SER A 164 10.87 11.94 -32.46
N PHE A 165 11.24 11.59 -31.24
CA PHE A 165 10.61 12.14 -30.03
C PHE A 165 11.27 13.44 -29.54
N ASP A 166 12.46 13.75 -30.07
CA ASP A 166 13.21 14.97 -29.75
C ASP A 166 13.57 15.79 -31.00
N LYS A 167 14.22 16.94 -30.79
CA LYS A 167 14.69 17.80 -31.89
C LYS A 167 15.97 17.30 -32.56
N LYS A 168 16.60 16.25 -32.05
CA LYS A 168 17.88 15.70 -32.50
C LYS A 168 17.73 14.47 -33.41
N GLY A 169 16.51 14.08 -33.68
CA GLY A 169 16.23 12.89 -34.52
C GLY A 169 16.26 11.57 -33.78
N ASN A 170 16.29 11.55 -32.44
CA ASN A 170 16.31 10.28 -31.69
C ASN A 170 14.95 9.60 -31.66
N SER A 171 14.95 8.28 -31.73
CA SER A 171 13.79 7.42 -31.53
C SER A 171 14.20 6.15 -30.77
N PHE A 172 13.23 5.45 -30.23
CA PHE A 172 13.44 4.13 -29.65
C PHE A 172 13.29 3.08 -30.73
N ALA A 173 14.20 2.10 -30.76
CA ALA A 173 14.06 0.93 -31.63
C ALA A 173 12.92 0.05 -31.10
N ALA A 174 11.88 -0.13 -31.91
CA ALA A 174 10.68 -0.86 -31.51
C ALA A 174 10.99 -2.30 -31.09
N GLU A 175 11.88 -2.96 -31.84
CA GLU A 175 12.26 -4.37 -31.65
C GLU A 175 13.02 -4.60 -30.33
N LEU A 176 13.77 -3.58 -29.86
CA LEU A 176 14.53 -3.68 -28.62
C LEU A 176 13.68 -3.51 -27.37
N ILE A 177 12.56 -2.81 -27.46
CA ILE A 177 11.69 -2.53 -26.31
C ILE A 177 10.55 -3.52 -26.22
N GLY A 178 10.00 -3.95 -27.36
CA GLY A 178 8.87 -4.87 -27.42
C GLY A 178 7.56 -4.30 -26.84
N ASP A 179 6.59 -5.17 -26.63
CA ASP A 179 5.24 -4.77 -26.18
C ASP A 179 5.13 -4.49 -24.68
N LYS A 180 6.17 -4.80 -23.91
CA LYS A 180 6.16 -4.67 -22.45
C LYS A 180 7.52 -4.31 -21.90
N VAL A 181 7.54 -3.39 -20.97
CA VAL A 181 8.73 -3.04 -20.16
C VAL A 181 8.42 -3.37 -18.70
N THR A 182 9.27 -4.14 -18.06
CA THR A 182 9.12 -4.46 -16.64
C THR A 182 10.27 -3.85 -15.86
N CYS A 183 9.91 -3.00 -14.90
CA CYS A 183 10.84 -2.40 -13.96
C CYS A 183 10.30 -2.60 -12.54
N ASP A 184 11.14 -3.08 -11.62
CA ASP A 184 10.76 -3.33 -10.22
C ASP A 184 9.47 -4.14 -10.03
N ASN A 185 9.24 -5.16 -10.81
CA ASN A 185 8.03 -5.99 -10.86
C ASN A 185 6.75 -5.24 -11.29
N ILE A 186 6.87 -4.06 -11.86
CA ILE A 186 5.77 -3.35 -12.51
C ILE A 186 5.95 -3.52 -14.00
N THR A 187 4.91 -4.04 -14.64
CA THR A 187 4.89 -4.21 -16.10
C THR A 187 4.09 -3.08 -16.72
N PHE A 188 4.73 -2.34 -17.59
CA PHE A 188 4.13 -1.33 -18.46
C PHE A 188 3.83 -1.98 -19.80
N SER A 189 2.61 -1.83 -20.27
CA SER A 189 2.26 -2.19 -21.66
C SER A 189 2.64 -1.01 -22.54
N ILE A 190 3.40 -1.29 -23.58
CA ILE A 190 3.77 -0.32 -24.61
C ILE A 190 2.66 -0.32 -25.66
N ALA A 191 2.29 0.85 -26.14
CA ALA A 191 1.30 0.96 -27.20
C ALA A 191 1.88 0.50 -28.53
N ASP A 192 1.00 0.18 -29.47
CA ASP A 192 1.34 -0.23 -30.81
C ASP A 192 2.37 0.72 -31.45
N HIS A 193 3.45 0.17 -31.97
CA HIS A 193 4.57 0.92 -32.52
C HIS A 193 4.22 1.63 -33.84
N GLU A 194 3.21 1.18 -34.55
CA GLU A 194 2.77 1.76 -35.81
C GLU A 194 1.92 3.03 -35.61
N ASN A 195 1.29 3.18 -34.46
CA ASN A 195 0.40 4.28 -34.11
C ASN A 195 1.08 5.30 -33.17
N LYS A 196 0.31 6.27 -32.70
CA LYS A 196 0.75 7.15 -31.62
C LYS A 196 0.90 6.33 -30.34
N ASN A 197 2.06 6.40 -29.70
CA ASN A 197 2.44 5.50 -28.62
C ASN A 197 3.05 6.20 -27.39
N VAL A 198 3.19 7.51 -27.44
CA VAL A 198 3.65 8.33 -26.32
C VAL A 198 2.81 9.59 -26.17
N ILE A 199 2.82 10.14 -24.96
CA ILE A 199 2.30 11.48 -24.69
C ILE A 199 3.48 12.44 -24.63
N LYS A 200 3.57 13.35 -25.60
CA LYS A 200 4.46 14.51 -25.52
C LYS A 200 3.77 15.56 -24.66
N CYS A 201 4.30 15.78 -23.46
CA CYS A 201 3.70 16.66 -22.45
C CYS A 201 3.60 18.12 -22.94
N LYS A 202 2.38 18.66 -22.87
CA LYS A 202 2.07 20.07 -23.23
C LYS A 202 1.10 20.70 -22.23
N GLY A 203 1.10 20.22 -20.97
CA GLY A 203 0.13 20.62 -19.97
C GLY A 203 -1.17 19.84 -20.02
N ASP A 204 -1.16 18.66 -20.64
CA ASP A 204 -2.33 17.78 -20.75
C ASP A 204 -2.76 17.24 -19.37
N THR A 205 -4.06 17.09 -19.18
CA THR A 205 -4.64 16.48 -17.97
C THR A 205 -5.14 15.08 -18.30
N ILE A 206 -4.73 14.09 -17.48
CA ILE A 206 -5.21 12.72 -17.59
C ILE A 206 -6.17 12.45 -16.42
N GLN A 207 -7.41 12.11 -16.74
CA GLN A 207 -8.39 11.73 -15.74
C GLN A 207 -8.12 10.31 -15.23
N LEU A 208 -7.96 10.19 -13.92
CA LEU A 208 -7.80 8.88 -13.29
C LEU A 208 -9.18 8.28 -12.98
N PRO A 209 -9.37 6.96 -13.16
CA PRO A 209 -10.60 6.31 -12.77
C PRO A 209 -10.80 6.40 -11.24
N LYS A 210 -12.06 6.44 -10.79
CA LYS A 210 -12.39 6.57 -9.35
C LYS A 210 -11.77 5.48 -8.50
N GLU A 211 -11.62 4.28 -9.05
CA GLU A 211 -11.02 3.12 -8.39
C GLU A 211 -9.51 3.30 -8.11
N ALA A 212 -8.87 4.25 -8.80
CA ALA A 212 -7.46 4.60 -8.61
C ALA A 212 -7.22 5.59 -7.47
N ALA A 213 -8.28 6.16 -6.87
CA ALA A 213 -8.15 7.12 -5.77
C ALA A 213 -7.37 6.52 -4.58
N GLY A 214 -6.40 7.27 -4.07
CA GLY A 214 -5.55 6.85 -2.96
C GLY A 214 -4.56 5.72 -3.28
N LYS A 215 -4.39 5.35 -4.55
CA LYS A 215 -3.42 4.34 -5.00
C LYS A 215 -2.11 4.97 -5.44
N LYS A 216 -1.11 4.13 -5.69
CA LYS A 216 0.17 4.57 -6.26
C LYS A 216 0.03 4.69 -7.78
N LEU A 217 0.58 5.77 -8.33
CA LEU A 217 0.73 5.97 -9.77
C LEU A 217 2.17 5.65 -10.16
N TYR A 218 2.31 4.80 -11.17
CA TYR A 218 3.60 4.46 -11.77
C TYR A 218 3.66 5.03 -13.18
N ILE A 219 4.73 5.72 -13.49
CA ILE A 219 4.91 6.40 -14.77
C ILE A 219 6.18 5.89 -15.42
N LEU A 220 6.08 5.46 -16.68
CA LEU A 220 7.23 5.24 -17.55
C LEU A 220 7.44 6.53 -18.35
N ALA A 221 8.55 7.19 -18.14
CA ALA A 221 8.86 8.47 -18.76
C ALA A 221 10.30 8.51 -19.27
N ALA A 222 10.54 9.33 -20.29
CA ALA A 222 11.86 9.67 -20.78
C ALA A 222 11.98 11.19 -20.94
N SER A 223 13.14 11.75 -20.60
CA SER A 223 13.47 13.14 -20.87
C SER A 223 14.29 13.25 -22.15
N THR A 224 14.07 14.31 -22.90
CA THR A 224 14.82 14.65 -24.11
C THR A 224 15.96 15.61 -23.85
N ASP A 225 15.97 16.28 -22.71
CA ASP A 225 16.95 17.28 -22.32
C ASP A 225 17.77 16.78 -21.11
N LYS A 226 19.05 17.10 -21.13
CA LYS A 226 19.99 16.84 -20.05
C LYS A 226 20.03 18.07 -19.13
N ASP A 227 18.98 18.36 -18.42
CA ASP A 227 19.00 19.29 -17.30
C ASP A 227 18.52 18.64 -16.02
#